data_4a170526da78e47843914076a62835fd
#
_entry.id   4a170526da78e47843914076a62835fd
#
_cell.length_a   1.000
_cell.length_b   1.000
_cell.length_c   1.000
_cell.angle_alpha   90.00
_cell.angle_beta   90.00
_cell.angle_gamma   90.00
#
_symmetry.space_group_name_H-M   'P 1'
#
loop_
_entity.id
_entity.type
_entity.pdbx_description
1 polymer ?
#
loop_
_entity_poly.entity_id
_entity_poly.type
_entity_poly.pdbx_seq_one_letter_code
_entity_poly.pdbx_strand_id
1 'polypeptide(L)' 'MIHKTAIIDLKAKISTNVSIGAYTVIGPNVEVGENSIIQSHVSIVGHTKIGNNNKIYSFASIGNDPQD' A
#
# COMPACT_ATOMS: atom_id res chain seq x y z
N MET A 1 -4.67 11.07 2.19
CA MET A 1 -5.69 10.65 3.17
C MET A 1 -5.80 9.13 3.21
N ILE A 2 -5.91 8.57 4.39
CA ILE A 2 -6.02 7.13 4.56
C ILE A 2 -7.45 6.80 4.95
N HIS A 3 -8.11 5.96 4.14
CA HIS A 3 -9.48 5.57 4.43
C HIS A 3 -9.54 4.73 5.71
N LYS A 4 -10.59 4.92 6.49
CA LYS A 4 -10.72 4.25 7.81
C LYS A 4 -10.80 2.73 7.72
N THR A 5 -11.20 2.18 6.58
CA THR A 5 -11.28 0.73 6.39
C THR A 5 -9.96 0.11 5.93
N ALA A 6 -8.96 0.92 5.60
CA ALA A 6 -7.66 0.39 5.20
C ALA A 6 -6.98 -0.27 6.39
N ILE A 7 -6.34 -1.41 6.14
CA ILE A 7 -5.62 -2.15 7.17
C ILE A 7 -4.12 -1.96 6.93
N ILE A 8 -3.50 -1.13 7.73
CA ILE A 8 -2.08 -0.80 7.58
C ILE A 8 -1.35 -1.27 8.82
N ASP A 9 -0.38 -2.16 8.63
CA ASP A 9 0.42 -2.65 9.75
C ASP A 9 1.18 -1.50 10.40
N LEU A 10 1.29 -1.53 11.71
CA LEU A 10 1.98 -0.48 12.46
C LEU A 10 3.44 -0.32 12.07
N LYS A 11 4.05 -1.36 11.54
CA LYS A 11 5.45 -1.33 11.10
C LYS A 11 5.64 -0.79 9.69
N ALA A 12 4.56 -0.64 8.93
CA ALA A 12 4.64 -0.10 7.58
C ALA A 12 5.11 1.36 7.63
N LYS A 13 5.92 1.74 6.67
CA LYS A 13 6.44 3.11 6.57
C LYS A 13 5.68 3.86 5.49
N ILE A 14 4.79 4.72 5.92
CA ILE A 14 3.96 5.53 5.01
C ILE A 14 4.45 6.97 5.05
N SER A 15 4.94 7.45 3.94
CA SER A 15 5.47 8.82 3.86
C SER A 15 4.36 9.86 3.82
N THR A 16 4.78 11.12 3.72
CA THR A 16 3.88 12.27 3.73
C THR A 16 2.97 12.29 2.51
N ASN A 17 1.74 12.72 2.72
CA ASN A 17 0.78 12.97 1.65
C ASN A 17 0.46 11.74 0.80
N VAL A 18 0.42 10.58 1.43
CA VAL A 18 0.00 9.33 0.77
C VAL A 18 -1.50 9.18 0.93
N SER A 19 -2.18 8.77 -0.15
CA SER A 19 -3.60 8.45 -0.12
C SER A 19 -3.77 6.94 -0.24
N ILE A 20 -4.58 6.37 0.67
CA ILE A 20 -4.83 4.93 0.68
C ILE A 20 -6.34 4.71 0.71
N GLY A 21 -6.84 3.99 -0.27
CA GLY A 21 -8.26 3.77 -0.44
C GLY A 21 -8.83 2.68 0.46
N ALA A 22 -10.15 2.51 0.36
CA ALA A 22 -10.90 1.59 1.22
C ALA A 22 -10.45 0.14 1.03
N TYR A 23 -10.45 -0.62 2.11
CA TYR A 23 -10.17 -2.07 2.13
C TYR A 23 -8.80 -2.45 1.57
N THR A 24 -7.87 -1.52 1.53
CA THR A 24 -6.49 -1.79 1.14
C THR A 24 -5.73 -2.36 2.33
N VAL A 25 -4.88 -3.36 2.07
CA VAL A 25 -4.08 -4.01 3.10
C VAL A 25 -2.60 -3.75 2.83
N ILE A 26 -1.92 -3.22 3.84
CA ILE A 26 -0.48 -2.92 3.75
C ILE A 26 0.25 -3.67 4.85
N GLY A 27 1.19 -4.53 4.46
CA GLY A 27 1.94 -5.35 5.40
C GLY A 27 3.08 -4.62 6.11
N PRO A 28 3.73 -5.29 7.06
CA PRO A 28 4.70 -4.64 7.96
C PRO A 28 6.02 -4.21 7.32
N ASN A 29 6.42 -4.87 6.24
CA ASN A 29 7.70 -4.58 5.59
C ASN A 29 7.53 -3.77 4.32
N VAL A 30 6.47 -2.98 4.26
CA VAL A 30 6.14 -2.15 3.10
C VAL A 30 6.50 -0.70 3.38
N GLU A 31 7.11 -0.06 2.40
CA GLU A 31 7.38 1.38 2.43
C GLU A 31 6.67 2.04 1.26
N VAL A 32 5.99 3.14 1.52
CA VAL A 32 5.30 3.91 0.49
C VAL A 32 5.85 5.33 0.46
N GLY A 33 6.35 5.74 -0.70
CA GLY A 33 6.96 7.05 -0.87
C GLY A 33 5.95 8.19 -0.93
N GLU A 34 6.46 9.42 -0.85
CA GLU A 34 5.65 10.63 -0.77
C GLU A 34 4.74 10.81 -1.97
N ASN A 35 3.57 11.37 -1.72
CA ASN A 35 2.59 11.75 -2.74
C ASN A 35 2.06 10.58 -3.56
N SER A 36 2.26 9.36 -3.10
CA SER A 36 1.73 8.18 -3.80
C SER A 36 0.25 8.00 -3.52
N ILE A 37 -0.46 7.44 -4.47
CA ILE A 37 -1.90 7.19 -4.39
C ILE A 37 -2.13 5.70 -4.52
N ILE A 38 -2.71 5.09 -3.50
CA ILE A 38 -3.09 3.68 -3.53
C ILE A 38 -4.62 3.64 -3.50
N GLN A 39 -5.19 3.07 -4.55
CA GLN A 39 -6.65 3.03 -4.67
C GLN A 39 -7.25 1.97 -3.74
N SER A 40 -8.51 1.65 -3.91
CA SER A 40 -9.22 0.71 -3.02
C SER A 40 -8.89 -0.74 -3.36
N HIS A 41 -9.05 -1.62 -2.38
CA HIS A 41 -8.91 -3.07 -2.55
C HIS A 41 -7.54 -3.48 -3.11
N VAL A 42 -6.49 -2.82 -2.64
CA VAL A 42 -5.11 -3.14 -3.03
C VAL A 42 -4.45 -3.94 -1.91
N SER A 43 -3.68 -4.95 -2.26
CA SER A 43 -2.89 -5.70 -1.29
C SER A 43 -1.40 -5.48 -1.57
N ILE A 44 -0.69 -4.93 -0.61
CA ILE A 44 0.76 -4.72 -0.72
C ILE A 44 1.41 -5.39 0.48
N VAL A 45 2.14 -6.46 0.25
CA VAL A 45 2.75 -7.26 1.31
C VAL A 45 4.20 -7.62 0.94
N GLY A 46 4.85 -8.39 1.80
CA GLY A 46 6.25 -8.76 1.60
C GLY A 46 7.18 -7.56 1.81
N HIS A 47 8.40 -7.69 1.35
CA HIS A 47 9.38 -6.60 1.39
C HIS A 47 9.23 -5.76 0.14
N THR A 48 8.37 -4.76 0.21
CA THR A 48 8.00 -3.96 -0.96
C THR A 48 8.23 -2.49 -0.69
N LYS A 49 8.88 -1.82 -1.63
CA LYS A 49 9.10 -0.38 -1.56
C LYS A 49 8.41 0.28 -2.75
N ILE A 50 7.45 1.14 -2.46
CA ILE A 50 6.77 1.96 -3.46
C ILE A 50 7.45 3.33 -3.46
N GLY A 51 7.91 3.77 -4.62
CA GLY A 51 8.58 5.07 -4.73
C GLY A 51 7.61 6.24 -4.57
N ASN A 52 8.15 7.44 -4.78
CA ASN A 52 7.36 8.67 -4.68
C ASN A 52 6.47 8.84 -5.91
N ASN A 53 5.34 9.51 -5.73
CA ASN A 53 4.45 9.92 -6.82
C ASN A 53 3.93 8.76 -7.67
N ASN A 54 3.81 7.57 -7.08
CA ASN A 54 3.27 6.41 -7.76
C ASN A 54 1.75 6.32 -7.59
N LYS A 55 1.10 5.69 -8.54
CA LYS A 55 -0.33 5.43 -8.46
C LYS A 55 -0.55 3.92 -8.62
N ILE A 56 -1.16 3.32 -7.60
CA ILE A 56 -1.46 1.88 -7.60
C ILE A 56 -2.97 1.75 -7.78
N TYR A 57 -3.39 1.09 -8.86
CA TYR A 57 -4.80 0.97 -9.20
C TYR A 57 -5.50 -0.11 -8.39
N SER A 58 -6.83 0.03 -8.29
CA SER A 58 -7.67 -0.89 -7.52
C SER A 58 -7.47 -2.34 -7.94
N PHE A 59 -7.56 -3.23 -6.97
CA PHE A 59 -7.42 -4.68 -7.12
C PHE A 59 -6.02 -5.15 -7.48
N ALA A 60 -5.01 -4.27 -7.40
CA ALA A 60 -3.62 -4.69 -7.58
C ALA A 60 -3.15 -5.54 -6.39
N SER A 61 -2.29 -6.48 -6.67
CA SER A 61 -1.67 -7.32 -5.65
C SER A 61 -0.16 -7.29 -5.84
N ILE A 62 0.55 -6.76 -4.86
CA ILE A 62 1.99 -6.50 -4.97
C ILE A 62 2.72 -7.21 -3.84
N GLY A 63 3.81 -7.89 -4.18
CA GLY A 63 4.69 -8.50 -3.20
C GLY A 63 4.24 -9.85 -2.67
N ASN A 64 3.14 -10.40 -3.18
CA ASN A 64 2.73 -11.76 -2.82
C ASN A 64 3.61 -12.77 -3.53
N ASP A 65 3.95 -13.85 -2.82
CA ASP A 65 4.71 -14.93 -3.43
C ASP A 65 3.88 -15.61 -4.51
N PRO A 66 4.49 -16.00 -5.63
CA PRO A 66 3.76 -16.73 -6.65
C PRO A 66 3.26 -18.07 -6.11
N GLN A 67 2.11 -18.47 -6.59
CA GLN A 67 1.51 -19.76 -6.26
C GLN A 67 1.97 -20.80 -7.30
N ASP A 68 2.52 -21.87 -6.85
CA ASP A 68 2.95 -22.96 -7.73
C ASP A 68 1.89 -24.03 -7.83
#